data_772a7cd272b372ca3330ea9f58450a82
#
_entry.id   772a7cd272b372ca3330ea9f58450a82
#
_cell.length_a   1.000
_cell.length_b   1.000
_cell.length_c   1.000
_cell.angle_alpha   90.00
_cell.angle_beta   90.00
_cell.angle_gamma   90.00
#
_symmetry.space_group_name_H-M   'P 1'
#
loop_
_entity.id
_entity.type
_entity.pdbx_description
1 polymer ?
#
loop_
_entity_poly.entity_id
_entity_poly.type
_entity_poly.pdbx_seq_one_letter_code
_entity_poly.pdbx_strand_id
1 'polypeptide(L)'
;GSDIVWRRDAMWRKNARAQGNRVFGVDINRNYGFGWNKCSGSSGSASAQDYRGPEAASEPETKALMNLAQQIRPAAYLSYHSFSELVLYPYGCRGVLTGENALIAKVANEVAQILPSDSGRGTYTPGTPWQLLYSTDGDSMGYMFGEFGAVSFTFEINQSFQPSFDLRGPTVEKHRRAWAYLLNRFDTNMLTLRIVDGRNRQYSKAQVGISNIPFLQGEKPFRTNSMGHFFKVLDPGEYTLFAQLADGRRGEVKVRMSGQAQTVDLIIP
;
A
#
# COMPACT_ATOMS: atom_id res chain seq x y z
N GLY A 1 -18.52 12.26 -6.99
CA GLY A 1 -18.88 10.83 -7.18
C GLY A 1 -20.18 10.47 -6.52
N SER A 2 -20.37 10.72 -5.21
CA SER A 2 -21.55 10.26 -4.46
C SER A 2 -22.90 10.72 -5.05
N ASP A 3 -22.99 11.96 -5.48
CA ASP A 3 -24.24 12.46 -6.14
C ASP A 3 -24.59 11.69 -7.42
N ILE A 4 -23.58 11.25 -8.18
CA ILE A 4 -23.80 10.46 -9.38
C ILE A 4 -24.32 9.09 -9.01
N VAL A 5 -23.71 8.43 -8.00
CA VAL A 5 -24.14 7.12 -7.51
C VAL A 5 -25.58 7.17 -7.03
N TRP A 6 -25.95 8.16 -6.22
CA TRP A 6 -27.29 8.26 -5.64
C TRP A 6 -28.39 8.68 -6.62
N ARG A 7 -28.03 9.45 -7.66
CA ARG A 7 -29.05 10.13 -8.51
C ARG A 7 -29.08 9.64 -9.96
N ARG A 8 -28.01 9.00 -10.46
CA ARG A 8 -27.85 8.72 -11.89
C ARG A 8 -27.40 7.33 -12.24
N ASP A 9 -26.35 6.83 -11.57
CA ASP A 9 -25.72 5.56 -11.90
C ASP A 9 -25.15 4.92 -10.63
N ALA A 10 -25.86 3.93 -10.10
CA ALA A 10 -25.49 3.22 -8.89
C ALA A 10 -24.15 2.47 -9.01
N MET A 11 -23.67 2.21 -10.23
CA MET A 11 -22.38 1.54 -10.51
C MET A 11 -21.25 2.51 -10.82
N TRP A 12 -21.48 3.82 -10.65
CA TRP A 12 -20.44 4.82 -10.89
C TRP A 12 -19.26 4.68 -9.92
N ARG A 13 -18.07 4.36 -10.45
CA ARG A 13 -16.86 4.10 -9.66
C ARG A 13 -15.81 5.21 -9.70
N LYS A 14 -15.91 6.14 -10.65
CA LYS A 14 -14.95 7.22 -10.89
C LYS A 14 -15.26 8.47 -10.05
N ASN A 15 -14.32 9.42 -9.99
CA ASN A 15 -14.64 10.73 -9.43
C ASN A 15 -15.59 11.51 -10.38
N ALA A 16 -15.81 12.79 -10.14
CA ALA A 16 -16.72 13.60 -10.94
C ALA A 16 -16.00 14.64 -11.82
N ARG A 17 -14.78 14.33 -12.29
CA ARG A 17 -14.04 15.23 -13.16
C ARG A 17 -14.81 15.53 -14.45
N ALA A 18 -15.03 16.81 -14.72
CA ALA A 18 -15.63 17.27 -15.97
C ALA A 18 -14.59 17.39 -17.08
N GLN A 19 -15.01 17.13 -18.32
CA GLN A 19 -14.27 17.44 -19.53
C GLN A 19 -15.21 18.20 -20.46
N GLY A 20 -15.01 19.51 -20.59
CA GLY A 20 -15.99 20.39 -21.22
C GLY A 20 -17.33 20.31 -20.47
N ASN A 21 -18.41 20.11 -21.19
CA ASN A 21 -19.78 20.04 -20.65
C ASN A 21 -20.20 18.63 -20.19
N ARG A 22 -19.27 17.64 -20.20
CA ARG A 22 -19.55 16.25 -19.81
C ARG A 22 -18.73 15.85 -18.59
N VAL A 23 -19.33 15.06 -17.72
CA VAL A 23 -18.63 14.40 -16.59
C VAL A 23 -18.24 13.01 -17.04
N PHE A 24 -16.94 12.77 -17.21
CA PHE A 24 -16.40 11.45 -17.51
C PHE A 24 -15.79 10.80 -16.26
N GLY A 25 -15.27 11.60 -15.34
CA GLY A 25 -14.55 11.15 -14.17
C GLY A 25 -13.22 10.47 -14.47
N VAL A 26 -12.44 10.26 -13.43
CA VAL A 26 -11.17 9.49 -13.44
C VAL A 26 -11.31 8.35 -12.44
N ASP A 27 -10.82 7.18 -12.77
CA ASP A 27 -10.65 6.10 -11.81
C ASP A 27 -9.48 6.45 -10.88
N ILE A 28 -9.82 6.85 -9.65
CA ILE A 28 -8.81 7.27 -8.66
C ILE A 28 -7.79 6.15 -8.41
N ASN A 29 -8.23 4.89 -8.46
CA ASN A 29 -7.34 3.73 -8.28
C ASN A 29 -6.57 3.34 -9.57
N ARG A 30 -6.43 4.27 -10.51
CA ARG A 30 -5.54 4.22 -11.67
C ARG A 30 -4.72 5.50 -11.83
N ASN A 31 -4.82 6.42 -10.88
CA ASN A 31 -4.26 7.78 -11.01
C ASN A 31 -3.00 8.01 -10.17
N TYR A 32 -2.53 7.02 -9.39
CA TYR A 32 -1.31 7.14 -8.60
C TYR A 32 -0.05 7.09 -9.47
N GLY A 33 1.03 7.78 -9.03
CA GLY A 33 2.22 7.97 -9.85
C GLY A 33 3.08 6.72 -10.05
N PHE A 34 3.15 5.85 -9.05
CA PHE A 34 3.95 4.63 -9.17
C PHE A 34 3.32 3.66 -10.18
N GLY A 35 4.10 3.27 -11.17
CA GLY A 35 3.63 2.36 -12.21
C GLY A 35 2.58 2.93 -13.18
N TRP A 36 2.21 4.22 -13.10
CA TRP A 36 1.19 4.83 -13.95
C TRP A 36 1.46 4.61 -15.44
N ASN A 37 0.47 4.10 -16.17
CA ASN A 37 0.53 3.83 -17.62
C ASN A 37 1.71 2.90 -18.04
N LYS A 38 2.07 1.91 -17.21
CA LYS A 38 3.26 1.06 -17.48
C LYS A 38 2.96 -0.26 -18.15
N CYS A 39 1.81 -0.87 -17.89
CA CYS A 39 1.54 -2.25 -18.34
C CYS A 39 0.18 -2.43 -18.99
N SER A 40 -0.41 -1.39 -19.52
CA SER A 40 -1.76 -1.40 -20.10
C SER A 40 -2.85 -1.87 -19.10
N GLY A 41 -2.59 -1.68 -17.82
CA GLY A 41 -3.51 -2.00 -16.72
C GLY A 41 -4.54 -0.93 -16.44
N SER A 42 -4.62 0.11 -17.29
CA SER A 42 -5.56 1.22 -17.23
C SER A 42 -5.77 1.84 -18.60
N SER A 43 -6.89 2.54 -18.79
CA SER A 43 -7.26 3.16 -20.07
C SER A 43 -6.83 4.64 -20.16
N GLY A 44 -6.40 5.07 -21.34
CA GLY A 44 -6.24 6.49 -21.70
C GLY A 44 -7.52 7.15 -22.20
N SER A 45 -8.62 6.40 -22.40
CA SER A 45 -9.90 6.92 -22.88
C SER A 45 -10.76 7.42 -21.73
N ALA A 46 -11.21 8.68 -21.77
CA ALA A 46 -12.05 9.26 -20.73
C ALA A 46 -13.40 8.53 -20.53
N SER A 47 -13.91 7.86 -21.57
CA SER A 47 -15.15 7.09 -21.50
C SER A 47 -15.00 5.72 -20.81
N ALA A 48 -13.78 5.22 -20.68
CA ALA A 48 -13.53 3.93 -20.04
C ALA A 48 -13.74 3.98 -18.51
N GLN A 49 -14.16 2.88 -17.92
CA GLN A 49 -14.38 2.78 -16.47
C GLN A 49 -13.09 2.82 -15.66
N ASP A 50 -11.98 2.42 -16.27
CA ASP A 50 -10.62 2.41 -15.73
C ASP A 50 -9.74 3.56 -16.25
N TYR A 51 -10.36 4.69 -16.64
CA TYR A 51 -9.63 5.86 -17.14
C TYR A 51 -8.68 6.41 -16.09
N ARG A 52 -7.38 6.40 -16.39
CA ARG A 52 -6.29 6.78 -15.46
C ARG A 52 -6.07 8.27 -15.26
N GLY A 53 -6.87 9.11 -15.94
CA GLY A 53 -6.63 10.57 -15.97
C GLY A 53 -5.64 11.01 -17.05
N PRO A 54 -5.50 12.34 -17.29
CA PRO A 54 -4.61 12.88 -18.29
C PRO A 54 -3.13 12.75 -17.93
N GLU A 55 -2.82 12.71 -16.65
CA GLU A 55 -1.47 12.54 -16.11
C GLU A 55 -1.51 11.85 -14.74
N ALA A 56 -0.36 11.35 -14.29
CA ALA A 56 -0.22 10.79 -12.96
C ALA A 56 -0.56 11.85 -11.90
N ALA A 57 -1.33 11.46 -10.90
CA ALA A 57 -1.78 12.33 -9.82
C ALA A 57 -2.50 13.61 -10.33
N SER A 58 -3.24 13.49 -11.43
CA SER A 58 -4.04 14.64 -11.92
C SER A 58 -5.17 15.05 -10.97
N GLU A 59 -5.67 14.11 -10.17
CA GLU A 59 -6.86 14.30 -9.35
C GLU A 59 -6.53 14.84 -7.95
N PRO A 60 -7.34 15.77 -7.44
CA PRO A 60 -7.13 16.33 -6.10
C PRO A 60 -7.23 15.27 -4.98
N GLU A 61 -8.10 14.27 -5.13
CA GLU A 61 -8.26 13.16 -4.20
C GLU A 61 -6.97 12.32 -4.12
N THR A 62 -6.38 12.02 -5.28
CA THR A 62 -5.09 11.32 -5.36
C THR A 62 -3.97 12.13 -4.70
N LYS A 63 -3.88 13.43 -5.02
CA LYS A 63 -2.88 14.33 -4.43
C LYS A 63 -3.02 14.42 -2.91
N ALA A 64 -4.25 14.49 -2.39
CA ALA A 64 -4.51 14.58 -0.96
C ALA A 64 -3.96 13.35 -0.22
N LEU A 65 -4.25 12.14 -0.72
CA LEU A 65 -3.74 10.91 -0.11
C LEU A 65 -2.22 10.77 -0.27
N MET A 66 -1.67 11.12 -1.44
CA MET A 66 -0.23 11.12 -1.65
C MET A 66 0.50 12.08 -0.71
N ASN A 67 -0.04 13.29 -0.51
CA ASN A 67 0.53 14.28 0.41
C ASN A 67 0.49 13.79 1.86
N LEU A 68 -0.64 13.20 2.29
CA LEU A 68 -0.73 12.59 3.62
C LEU A 68 0.32 11.49 3.78
N ALA A 69 0.40 10.56 2.82
CA ALA A 69 1.37 9.47 2.85
C ALA A 69 2.83 9.96 2.90
N GLN A 70 3.16 11.03 2.18
CA GLN A 70 4.49 11.65 2.23
C GLN A 70 4.82 12.21 3.62
N GLN A 71 3.82 12.71 4.36
CA GLN A 71 4.02 13.27 5.70
C GLN A 71 4.20 12.16 6.75
N ILE A 72 3.29 11.18 6.76
CA ILE A 72 3.26 10.14 7.80
C ILE A 72 4.18 8.96 7.52
N ARG A 73 4.47 8.66 6.25
CA ARG A 73 5.21 7.47 5.78
C ARG A 73 4.67 6.19 6.40
N PRO A 74 3.53 5.70 5.89
CA PRO A 74 2.79 4.61 6.51
C PRO A 74 3.61 3.31 6.49
N ALA A 75 3.54 2.54 7.57
CA ALA A 75 4.09 1.19 7.63
C ALA A 75 3.15 0.14 7.01
N ALA A 76 1.86 0.44 6.97
CA ALA A 76 0.85 -0.38 6.29
C ALA A 76 -0.22 0.47 5.64
N TYR A 77 -0.87 -0.11 4.63
CA TYR A 77 -1.97 0.50 3.88
C TYR A 77 -3.00 -0.56 3.50
N LEU A 78 -4.27 -0.26 3.74
CA LEU A 78 -5.40 -1.12 3.36
C LEU A 78 -6.38 -0.35 2.50
N SER A 79 -6.74 -0.91 1.36
CA SER A 79 -7.80 -0.43 0.48
C SER A 79 -8.92 -1.47 0.40
N TYR A 80 -10.18 -1.02 0.52
CA TYR A 80 -11.34 -1.89 0.47
C TYR A 80 -12.12 -1.66 -0.81
N HIS A 81 -12.33 -2.73 -1.54
CA HIS A 81 -13.05 -2.80 -2.80
C HIS A 81 -14.10 -3.90 -2.74
N SER A 82 -14.95 -3.99 -3.70
CA SER A 82 -15.79 -5.13 -4.02
C SER A 82 -15.65 -5.43 -5.53
N PHE A 83 -15.64 -6.70 -5.87
CA PHE A 83 -15.86 -7.91 -5.08
C PHE A 83 -14.90 -9.04 -5.46
N SER A 84 -14.88 -10.16 -4.76
CA SER A 84 -14.37 -11.50 -5.15
C SER A 84 -13.72 -12.26 -3.99
N GLU A 85 -13.75 -11.74 -2.76
CA GLU A 85 -13.17 -12.36 -1.56
C GLU A 85 -11.67 -12.62 -1.71
N LEU A 86 -10.92 -11.56 -2.08
CA LEU A 86 -9.48 -11.62 -2.34
C LEU A 86 -8.69 -10.76 -1.36
N VAL A 87 -7.44 -11.17 -1.11
CA VAL A 87 -6.40 -10.36 -0.47
C VAL A 87 -5.32 -10.10 -1.50
N LEU A 88 -5.41 -8.96 -2.16
CA LEU A 88 -4.46 -8.59 -3.21
C LEU A 88 -3.24 -7.87 -2.62
N TYR A 89 -2.05 -8.20 -3.15
CA TYR A 89 -0.78 -7.57 -2.79
C TYR A 89 -0.01 -7.12 -4.04
N PRO A 90 0.94 -6.15 -3.93
CA PRO A 90 1.66 -5.59 -5.08
C PRO A 90 2.51 -6.63 -5.84
N TYR A 91 2.71 -6.44 -7.15
CA TYR A 91 2.18 -5.35 -7.98
C TYR A 91 1.06 -5.84 -8.91
N GLY A 92 0.30 -4.89 -9.46
CA GLY A 92 -0.77 -5.18 -10.40
C GLY A 92 -0.33 -5.53 -11.82
N CYS A 93 0.87 -5.13 -12.25
CA CYS A 93 1.40 -5.44 -13.56
C CYS A 93 1.84 -6.90 -13.67
N ARG A 94 1.47 -7.55 -14.77
CA ARG A 94 1.78 -8.97 -15.00
C ARG A 94 3.29 -9.26 -14.91
N GLY A 95 3.65 -10.23 -14.07
CA GLY A 95 5.03 -10.69 -13.89
C GLY A 95 5.92 -9.73 -13.09
N VAL A 96 5.38 -8.61 -12.61
CA VAL A 96 6.13 -7.65 -11.79
C VAL A 96 6.01 -8.02 -10.32
N LEU A 97 7.16 -8.22 -9.67
CA LEU A 97 7.26 -8.58 -8.26
C LEU A 97 7.92 -7.45 -7.47
N THR A 98 7.62 -7.39 -6.17
CA THR A 98 8.26 -6.46 -5.23
C THR A 98 9.63 -6.96 -4.78
N GLY A 99 10.48 -6.08 -4.28
CA GLY A 99 11.75 -6.45 -3.62
C GLY A 99 11.57 -7.31 -2.37
N GLU A 100 10.38 -7.27 -1.76
CA GLU A 100 9.99 -8.04 -0.56
C GLU A 100 8.86 -9.05 -0.84
N ASN A 101 8.82 -9.61 -2.04
CA ASN A 101 7.69 -10.44 -2.47
C ASN A 101 7.41 -11.61 -1.52
N ALA A 102 8.43 -12.24 -0.96
CA ALA A 102 8.25 -13.34 -0.01
C ALA A 102 7.52 -12.90 1.26
N LEU A 103 7.89 -11.75 1.83
CA LEU A 103 7.24 -11.22 3.03
C LEU A 103 5.80 -10.80 2.75
N ILE A 104 5.58 -10.01 1.70
CA ILE A 104 4.23 -9.48 1.41
C ILE A 104 3.25 -10.60 1.06
N ALA A 105 3.68 -11.59 0.28
CA ALA A 105 2.88 -12.77 -0.04
C ALA A 105 2.57 -13.63 1.19
N LYS A 106 3.55 -13.82 2.09
CA LYS A 106 3.34 -14.52 3.36
C LYS A 106 2.27 -13.83 4.21
N VAL A 107 2.40 -12.53 4.42
CA VAL A 107 1.44 -11.75 5.22
C VAL A 107 0.04 -11.78 4.57
N ALA A 108 -0.04 -11.68 3.23
CA ALA A 108 -1.31 -11.81 2.51
C ALA A 108 -1.97 -13.18 2.72
N ASN A 109 -1.18 -14.27 2.68
CA ASN A 109 -1.68 -15.62 2.96
C ASN A 109 -2.21 -15.74 4.40
N GLU A 110 -1.45 -15.28 5.38
CA GLU A 110 -1.86 -15.34 6.79
C GLU A 110 -3.15 -14.54 7.04
N VAL A 111 -3.28 -13.37 6.45
CA VAL A 111 -4.51 -12.56 6.50
C VAL A 111 -5.67 -13.25 5.79
N ALA A 112 -5.44 -13.83 4.61
CA ALA A 112 -6.50 -14.51 3.87
C ALA A 112 -7.08 -15.70 4.64
N GLN A 113 -6.23 -16.47 5.32
CA GLN A 113 -6.65 -17.64 6.10
C GLN A 113 -7.56 -17.30 7.29
N ILE A 114 -7.48 -16.10 7.85
CA ILE A 114 -8.34 -15.66 8.95
C ILE A 114 -9.63 -14.98 8.50
N LEU A 115 -9.83 -14.80 7.19
CA LEU A 115 -11.02 -14.21 6.58
C LEU A 115 -11.89 -15.32 5.97
N PRO A 116 -12.94 -15.79 6.65
CA PRO A 116 -13.82 -16.80 6.09
C PRO A 116 -14.62 -16.24 4.89
N SER A 117 -14.82 -17.07 3.87
CA SER A 117 -15.71 -16.75 2.75
C SER A 117 -17.16 -16.52 3.21
N ASP A 118 -17.92 -15.70 2.50
CA ASP A 118 -19.34 -15.46 2.76
C ASP A 118 -20.19 -16.72 2.54
N SER A 119 -19.70 -17.65 1.71
CA SER A 119 -20.35 -18.95 1.53
C SER A 119 -20.24 -19.87 2.75
N GLY A 120 -19.40 -19.52 3.75
CA GLY A 120 -19.05 -20.38 4.87
C GLY A 120 -18.12 -21.55 4.50
N ARG A 121 -17.65 -21.61 3.26
CA ARG A 121 -16.72 -22.65 2.77
C ARG A 121 -15.41 -22.03 2.32
N GLY A 122 -14.34 -22.33 3.06
CA GLY A 122 -13.00 -21.80 2.78
C GLY A 122 -12.78 -20.38 3.28
N THR A 123 -11.74 -19.75 2.77
CA THR A 123 -11.25 -18.42 3.16
C THR A 123 -11.03 -17.57 1.92
N TYR A 124 -10.68 -16.30 2.11
CA TYR A 124 -10.26 -15.40 1.04
C TYR A 124 -9.04 -15.96 0.30
N THR A 125 -8.89 -15.60 -0.98
CA THR A 125 -7.77 -16.04 -1.81
C THR A 125 -6.72 -14.95 -1.89
N PRO A 126 -5.45 -15.20 -1.49
CA PRO A 126 -4.36 -14.23 -1.64
C PRO A 126 -3.70 -14.33 -3.01
N GLY A 127 -3.27 -13.22 -3.57
CA GLY A 127 -2.52 -13.15 -4.82
C GLY A 127 -2.29 -11.75 -5.32
N THR A 128 -1.58 -11.61 -6.45
CA THR A 128 -1.47 -10.31 -7.12
C THR A 128 -2.69 -10.06 -8.02
N PRO A 129 -3.03 -8.80 -8.33
CA PRO A 129 -4.15 -8.52 -9.25
C PRO A 129 -4.05 -9.25 -10.57
N TRP A 130 -2.87 -9.28 -11.20
CA TRP A 130 -2.69 -9.95 -12.48
C TRP A 130 -2.83 -11.47 -12.44
N GLN A 131 -2.65 -12.10 -11.26
CA GLN A 131 -2.86 -13.55 -11.08
C GLN A 131 -4.33 -13.91 -10.90
N LEU A 132 -5.08 -13.08 -10.18
CA LEU A 132 -6.43 -13.41 -9.72
C LEU A 132 -7.53 -12.68 -10.49
N LEU A 133 -7.22 -11.53 -11.09
CA LEU A 133 -8.17 -10.68 -11.80
C LEU A 133 -7.63 -10.29 -13.18
N TYR A 134 -6.89 -9.20 -13.25
CA TYR A 134 -6.31 -8.61 -14.46
C TYR A 134 -5.15 -7.68 -14.09
N SER A 135 -4.33 -7.32 -15.07
CA SER A 135 -3.26 -6.33 -14.84
C SER A 135 -3.85 -4.97 -14.49
N THR A 136 -3.25 -4.33 -13.48
CA THR A 136 -3.56 -2.95 -13.08
C THR A 136 -2.29 -2.12 -13.03
N ASP A 137 -2.40 -0.83 -13.29
CA ASP A 137 -1.32 0.13 -13.10
C ASP A 137 -1.82 1.46 -12.53
N GLY A 138 -0.95 2.20 -11.85
CA GLY A 138 -1.32 3.44 -11.19
C GLY A 138 -2.29 3.27 -10.02
N ASP A 139 -2.33 2.11 -9.39
CA ASP A 139 -3.16 1.82 -8.23
C ASP A 139 -2.52 2.28 -6.90
N SER A 140 -3.37 2.53 -5.89
CA SER A 140 -2.94 3.03 -4.58
C SER A 140 -2.08 2.03 -3.80
N MET A 141 -2.38 0.74 -3.90
CA MET A 141 -1.64 -0.33 -3.23
C MET A 141 -0.19 -0.39 -3.74
N GLY A 142 -0.01 -0.39 -5.07
CA GLY A 142 1.30 -0.35 -5.71
C GLY A 142 2.08 0.92 -5.38
N TYR A 143 1.39 2.08 -5.31
CA TYR A 143 1.99 3.35 -4.91
C TYR A 143 2.51 3.32 -3.46
N MET A 144 1.69 2.85 -2.52
CA MET A 144 2.07 2.82 -1.11
C MET A 144 3.23 1.86 -0.83
N PHE A 145 3.29 0.75 -1.54
CA PHE A 145 4.44 -0.14 -1.46
C PHE A 145 5.68 0.46 -2.14
N GLY A 146 5.57 0.87 -3.41
CA GLY A 146 6.71 1.31 -4.21
C GLY A 146 7.39 2.61 -3.73
N GLU A 147 6.62 3.51 -3.11
CA GLU A 147 7.15 4.79 -2.59
C GLU A 147 7.57 4.72 -1.11
N PHE A 148 6.96 3.84 -0.32
CA PHE A 148 7.15 3.83 1.14
C PHE A 148 7.60 2.47 1.69
N GLY A 149 7.48 1.38 0.94
CA GLY A 149 7.67 0.02 1.45
C GLY A 149 6.61 -0.38 2.46
N ALA A 150 5.43 0.24 2.41
CA ALA A 150 4.32 -0.10 3.29
C ALA A 150 3.79 -1.50 3.00
N VAL A 151 3.48 -2.29 4.03
CA VAL A 151 2.69 -3.52 3.86
C VAL A 151 1.32 -3.13 3.35
N SER A 152 1.08 -3.27 2.03
CA SER A 152 -0.12 -2.74 1.39
C SER A 152 -0.96 -3.83 0.75
N PHE A 153 -2.28 -3.78 1.01
CA PHE A 153 -3.25 -4.71 0.47
C PHE A 153 -4.47 -4.00 -0.11
N THR A 154 -5.05 -4.63 -1.14
CA THR A 154 -6.42 -4.37 -1.56
C THR A 154 -7.26 -5.59 -1.21
N PHE A 155 -8.32 -5.38 -0.42
CA PHE A 155 -9.31 -6.40 -0.12
C PHE A 155 -10.48 -6.25 -1.10
N GLU A 156 -10.75 -7.29 -1.88
CA GLU A 156 -11.98 -7.40 -2.65
C GLU A 156 -13.00 -8.13 -1.79
N ILE A 157 -13.87 -7.37 -1.11
CA ILE A 157 -14.81 -7.93 -0.13
C ILE A 157 -16.09 -8.47 -0.79
N ASN A 158 -16.73 -9.45 -0.14
CA ASN A 158 -18.00 -10.04 -0.55
C ASN A 158 -17.98 -10.67 -1.96
N GLN A 159 -19.15 -11.16 -2.41
CA GLN A 159 -19.32 -11.90 -3.66
C GLN A 159 -20.06 -11.11 -4.76
N SER A 160 -20.36 -9.83 -4.50
CA SER A 160 -21.01 -8.95 -5.48
C SER A 160 -20.60 -7.49 -5.28
N PHE A 161 -20.73 -6.66 -6.33
CA PHE A 161 -20.43 -5.22 -6.25
C PHE A 161 -21.25 -4.48 -5.22
N GLN A 162 -22.52 -4.85 -5.08
CA GLN A 162 -23.48 -4.25 -4.16
C GLN A 162 -24.16 -5.37 -3.35
N PRO A 163 -23.50 -5.91 -2.32
CA PRO A 163 -24.09 -6.92 -1.46
C PRO A 163 -25.27 -6.35 -0.69
N SER A 164 -26.15 -7.21 -0.17
CA SER A 164 -27.26 -6.79 0.70
C SER A 164 -26.74 -5.93 1.85
N PHE A 165 -27.46 -4.87 2.17
CA PHE A 165 -27.12 -3.96 3.26
C PHE A 165 -26.95 -4.66 4.62
N ASP A 166 -27.65 -5.77 4.81
CA ASP A 166 -27.58 -6.56 6.04
C ASP A 166 -26.22 -7.24 6.24
N LEU A 167 -25.46 -7.43 5.16
CA LEU A 167 -24.09 -8.00 5.23
C LEU A 167 -23.06 -7.01 5.77
N ARG A 168 -23.36 -5.71 5.87
CA ARG A 168 -22.36 -4.70 6.29
C ARG A 168 -21.77 -4.99 7.67
N GLY A 169 -22.62 -5.34 8.66
CA GLY A 169 -22.18 -5.66 10.02
C GLY A 169 -21.27 -6.90 10.06
N PRO A 170 -21.74 -8.04 9.54
CA PRO A 170 -20.91 -9.24 9.43
C PRO A 170 -19.61 -9.03 8.64
N THR A 171 -19.63 -8.25 7.55
CA THR A 171 -18.42 -7.95 6.77
C THR A 171 -17.42 -7.14 7.58
N VAL A 172 -17.86 -6.07 8.26
CA VAL A 172 -16.96 -5.27 9.12
C VAL A 172 -16.37 -6.13 10.23
N GLU A 173 -17.18 -6.95 10.90
CA GLU A 173 -16.71 -7.81 11.98
C GLU A 173 -15.70 -8.86 11.48
N LYS A 174 -15.94 -9.44 10.31
CA LYS A 174 -15.01 -10.34 9.64
C LYS A 174 -13.66 -9.65 9.42
N HIS A 175 -13.64 -8.47 8.82
CA HIS A 175 -12.43 -7.74 8.48
C HIS A 175 -11.70 -7.15 9.70
N ARG A 176 -12.35 -7.03 10.84
CA ARG A 176 -11.71 -6.67 12.12
C ARG A 176 -10.57 -7.62 12.48
N ARG A 177 -10.70 -8.91 12.13
CA ARG A 177 -9.64 -9.91 12.33
C ARG A 177 -8.38 -9.58 11.54
N ALA A 178 -8.52 -9.10 10.31
CA ALA A 178 -7.39 -8.67 9.49
C ALA A 178 -6.67 -7.45 10.10
N TRP A 179 -7.45 -6.46 10.61
CA TRP A 179 -6.87 -5.31 11.29
C TRP A 179 -6.15 -5.72 12.58
N ALA A 180 -6.78 -6.55 13.39
CA ALA A 180 -6.18 -7.04 14.63
C ALA A 180 -4.88 -7.80 14.36
N TYR A 181 -4.87 -8.66 13.33
CA TYR A 181 -3.68 -9.36 12.90
C TYR A 181 -2.55 -8.40 12.50
N LEU A 182 -2.83 -7.41 11.66
CA LEU A 182 -1.82 -6.44 11.22
C LEU A 182 -1.33 -5.55 12.37
N LEU A 183 -2.23 -5.11 13.26
CA LEU A 183 -1.85 -4.36 14.46
C LEU A 183 -0.96 -5.20 15.39
N ASN A 184 -1.28 -6.47 15.59
CA ASN A 184 -0.43 -7.39 16.36
C ASN A 184 0.96 -7.56 15.72
N ARG A 185 1.07 -7.54 14.40
CA ARG A 185 2.38 -7.55 13.73
C ARG A 185 3.19 -6.27 14.01
N PHE A 186 2.54 -5.14 14.26
CA PHE A 186 3.26 -3.94 14.69
C PHE A 186 3.82 -4.08 16.10
N ASP A 187 3.14 -4.80 17.00
CA ASP A 187 3.63 -5.08 18.34
C ASP A 187 4.74 -6.15 18.36
N THR A 188 4.76 -7.04 17.37
CA THR A 188 5.68 -8.20 17.34
C THR A 188 6.81 -8.07 16.33
N ASN A 189 6.62 -7.35 15.23
CA ASN A 189 7.53 -7.35 14.09
C ASN A 189 7.93 -5.94 13.60
N MET A 190 7.53 -4.88 14.32
CA MET A 190 7.87 -3.51 13.93
C MET A 190 9.29 -3.16 14.34
N LEU A 191 10.08 -2.76 13.37
CA LEU A 191 11.31 -2.01 13.57
C LEU A 191 11.03 -0.51 13.47
N THR A 192 11.37 0.23 14.52
CA THR A 192 11.45 1.69 14.50
C THR A 192 12.92 2.09 14.49
N LEU A 193 13.39 2.61 13.38
CA LEU A 193 14.74 3.17 13.28
C LEU A 193 14.66 4.70 13.43
N ARG A 194 15.37 5.25 14.40
CA ARG A 194 15.49 6.69 14.60
C ARG A 194 16.89 7.14 14.19
N ILE A 195 16.96 8.11 13.28
CA ILE A 195 18.24 8.62 12.80
C ILE A 195 18.62 9.85 13.59
N VAL A 196 19.79 9.80 14.22
CA VAL A 196 20.34 10.89 15.03
C VAL A 196 21.57 11.45 14.34
N ASP A 197 21.59 12.76 14.07
CA ASP A 197 22.79 13.45 13.63
C ASP A 197 23.74 13.58 14.81
N GLY A 198 24.91 12.96 14.72
CA GLY A 198 25.91 12.93 15.78
C GLY A 198 26.50 14.30 16.14
N ARG A 199 26.45 15.27 15.22
CA ARG A 199 27.00 16.62 15.42
C ARG A 199 26.15 17.49 16.35
N ASN A 200 24.81 17.38 16.23
CA ASN A 200 23.89 18.22 16.99
C ASN A 200 22.94 17.43 17.91
N ARG A 201 23.00 16.09 17.87
CA ARG A 201 22.16 15.18 18.65
C ARG A 201 20.66 15.28 18.35
N GLN A 202 20.29 15.75 17.16
CA GLN A 202 18.91 15.89 16.74
C GLN A 202 18.48 14.75 15.81
N TYR A 203 17.21 14.39 15.83
CA TYR A 203 16.63 13.50 14.84
C TYR A 203 16.65 14.13 13.45
N SER A 204 17.07 13.35 12.46
CA SER A 204 17.33 13.88 11.13
C SER A 204 16.70 13.02 10.04
N LYS A 205 16.28 13.69 8.96
CA LYS A 205 15.81 13.00 7.77
C LYS A 205 16.95 12.27 7.07
N ALA A 206 16.70 11.03 6.67
CA ALA A 206 17.66 10.19 5.96
C ALA A 206 17.01 9.30 4.91
N GLN A 207 17.80 8.90 3.93
CA GLN A 207 17.48 7.71 3.13
C GLN A 207 17.89 6.48 3.94
N VAL A 208 17.10 5.40 3.84
CA VAL A 208 17.32 4.15 4.56
C VAL A 208 17.35 2.98 3.59
N GLY A 209 18.27 2.07 3.78
CA GLY A 209 18.34 0.78 3.11
C GLY A 209 18.41 -0.35 4.14
N ILE A 210 17.99 -1.53 3.76
CA ILE A 210 18.05 -2.74 4.57
C ILE A 210 18.75 -3.82 3.76
N SER A 211 19.72 -4.52 4.36
CA SER A 211 20.36 -5.65 3.71
C SER A 211 19.33 -6.70 3.29
N ASN A 212 19.54 -7.29 2.13
CA ASN A 212 18.68 -8.32 1.55
C ASN A 212 17.28 -7.86 1.13
N ILE A 213 17.01 -6.55 1.14
CA ILE A 213 15.78 -5.96 0.58
C ILE A 213 16.18 -5.08 -0.62
N PRO A 214 16.16 -5.62 -1.84
CA PRO A 214 16.45 -4.85 -3.03
C PRO A 214 15.28 -3.92 -3.37
N PHE A 215 15.57 -2.81 -4.04
CA PHE A 215 14.56 -1.96 -4.65
C PHE A 215 14.39 -2.36 -6.10
N LEU A 216 13.22 -2.93 -6.43
CA LEU A 216 12.91 -3.41 -7.77
C LEU A 216 11.89 -2.49 -8.45
N GLN A 217 11.79 -2.58 -9.77
CA GLN A 217 10.73 -1.96 -10.59
C GLN A 217 10.54 -0.45 -10.38
N GLY A 218 11.58 0.26 -9.97
CA GLY A 218 11.53 1.70 -9.67
C GLY A 218 11.04 2.04 -8.27
N GLU A 219 10.98 1.06 -7.38
CA GLU A 219 10.80 1.28 -5.94
C GLU A 219 11.78 2.32 -5.43
N LYS A 220 11.31 3.17 -4.52
CA LYS A 220 12.15 4.23 -3.97
C LYS A 220 12.91 3.74 -2.75
N PRO A 221 14.15 4.21 -2.54
CA PRO A 221 14.83 4.01 -1.27
C PRO A 221 13.94 4.46 -0.12
N PHE A 222 13.91 3.67 0.94
CA PHE A 222 13.16 4.04 2.14
C PHE A 222 13.66 5.39 2.67
N ARG A 223 12.80 6.09 3.38
CA ARG A 223 13.12 7.38 3.99
C ARG A 223 12.46 7.49 5.36
N THR A 224 13.11 8.21 6.25
CA THR A 224 12.48 8.63 7.49
C THR A 224 11.36 9.65 7.24
N ASN A 225 10.43 9.76 8.19
CA ASN A 225 9.43 10.83 8.23
C ASN A 225 10.08 12.18 8.63
N SER A 226 9.26 13.21 8.84
CA SER A 226 9.74 14.54 9.24
C SER A 226 10.44 14.57 10.60
N MET A 227 10.18 13.59 11.46
CA MET A 227 10.77 13.44 12.79
C MET A 227 12.04 12.56 12.80
N GLY A 228 12.56 12.16 11.64
CA GLY A 228 13.73 11.27 11.56
C GLY A 228 13.46 9.81 11.88
N HIS A 229 12.21 9.38 11.88
CA HIS A 229 11.81 8.00 12.17
C HIS A 229 11.46 7.24 10.88
N PHE A 230 11.87 5.99 10.83
CA PHE A 230 11.52 5.03 9.79
C PHE A 230 10.88 3.80 10.45
N PHE A 231 9.78 3.33 9.88
CA PHE A 231 9.01 2.20 10.38
C PHE A 231 8.99 1.09 9.35
N LYS A 232 9.29 -0.14 9.77
CA LYS A 232 9.27 -1.29 8.88
C LYS A 232 8.83 -2.55 9.61
N VAL A 233 7.89 -3.28 9.03
CA VAL A 233 7.54 -4.63 9.49
C VAL A 233 8.57 -5.60 8.91
N LEU A 234 9.23 -6.35 9.78
CA LEU A 234 10.25 -7.35 9.42
C LEU A 234 9.97 -8.67 10.14
N ASP A 235 10.14 -9.77 9.46
CA ASP A 235 10.11 -11.08 10.12
C ASP A 235 11.33 -11.27 11.04
N PRO A 236 11.29 -12.24 11.98
CA PRO A 236 12.46 -12.58 12.77
C PRO A 236 13.68 -12.90 11.90
N GLY A 237 14.82 -12.31 12.21
CA GLY A 237 16.04 -12.42 11.40
C GLY A 237 17.08 -11.37 11.75
N GLU A 238 18.22 -11.44 11.07
CA GLU A 238 19.30 -10.46 11.20
C GLU A 238 19.31 -9.53 10.00
N TYR A 239 19.37 -8.24 10.26
CA TYR A 239 19.33 -7.17 9.25
C TYR A 239 20.44 -6.17 9.50
N THR A 240 21.09 -5.70 8.44
CA THR A 240 21.93 -4.53 8.49
C THR A 240 21.17 -3.36 7.88
N LEU A 241 20.99 -2.31 8.65
CA LEU A 241 20.31 -1.09 8.24
C LEU A 241 21.35 -0.04 7.89
N PHE A 242 21.16 0.62 6.77
CA PHE A 242 22.03 1.70 6.29
C PHE A 242 21.23 2.99 6.27
N ALA A 243 21.83 4.09 6.68
CA ALA A 243 21.21 5.39 6.53
C ALA A 243 22.18 6.42 5.96
N GLN A 244 21.64 7.34 5.15
CA GLN A 244 22.40 8.46 4.58
C GLN A 244 21.64 9.76 4.78
N LEU A 245 22.32 10.72 5.42
CA LEU A 245 21.84 12.11 5.57
C LEU A 245 21.93 12.88 4.24
N ALA A 246 21.28 14.03 4.19
CA ALA A 246 21.28 14.89 3.00
C ALA A 246 22.67 15.44 2.64
N ASP A 247 23.56 15.61 3.63
CA ASP A 247 24.94 16.06 3.45
C ASP A 247 25.90 14.93 3.03
N GLY A 248 25.39 13.72 2.79
CA GLY A 248 26.15 12.56 2.33
C GLY A 248 26.76 11.69 3.42
N ARG A 249 26.72 12.11 4.70
CA ARG A 249 27.18 11.27 5.82
C ARG A 249 26.34 10.00 5.93
N ARG A 250 26.99 8.91 6.34
CA ARG A 250 26.37 7.58 6.38
C ARG A 250 26.65 6.89 7.71
N GLY A 251 25.78 5.98 8.05
CA GLY A 251 25.92 5.07 9.18
C GLY A 251 25.25 3.74 8.90
N GLU A 252 25.60 2.75 9.68
CA GLU A 252 24.97 1.43 9.64
C GLU A 252 24.77 0.89 11.07
N VAL A 253 23.79 0.02 11.20
CA VAL A 253 23.53 -0.71 12.45
C VAL A 253 23.00 -2.11 12.13
N LYS A 254 23.48 -3.11 12.88
CA LYS A 254 22.96 -4.48 12.82
C LYS A 254 21.85 -4.65 13.84
N VAL A 255 20.76 -5.26 13.42
CA VAL A 255 19.57 -5.48 14.22
C VAL A 255 19.14 -6.94 14.10
N ARG A 256 18.80 -7.57 15.21
CA ARG A 256 18.20 -8.90 15.25
C ARG A 256 16.72 -8.75 15.67
N MET A 257 15.82 -9.02 14.74
CA MET A 257 14.39 -9.12 15.04
C MET A 257 14.09 -10.49 15.66
N SER A 258 13.41 -10.49 16.79
CA SER A 258 13.14 -11.71 17.58
C SER A 258 11.65 -11.99 17.83
N GLY A 259 10.76 -11.38 17.03
CA GLY A 259 9.31 -11.47 17.22
C GLY A 259 8.77 -10.48 18.26
N GLN A 260 9.51 -9.41 18.51
CA GLN A 260 9.11 -8.26 19.34
C GLN A 260 9.42 -6.98 18.61
N ALA A 261 8.56 -5.97 18.77
CA ALA A 261 8.83 -4.64 18.23
C ALA A 261 10.09 -4.05 18.88
N GLN A 262 10.92 -3.39 18.07
CA GLN A 262 12.18 -2.81 18.52
C GLN A 262 12.32 -1.38 18.04
N THR A 263 12.94 -0.56 18.90
CA THR A 263 13.38 0.79 18.54
C THR A 263 14.89 0.86 18.60
N VAL A 264 15.51 1.33 17.54
CA VAL A 264 16.95 1.42 17.40
C VAL A 264 17.33 2.85 17.00
N ASP A 265 18.32 3.42 17.70
CA ASP A 265 18.92 4.69 17.34
C ASP A 265 20.17 4.46 16.49
N LEU A 266 20.21 5.04 15.30
CA LEU A 266 21.40 5.08 14.46
C LEU A 266 21.98 6.48 14.49
N ILE A 267 23.12 6.62 15.21
CA ILE A 267 23.87 7.88 15.30
C ILE A 267 24.83 7.95 14.11
N ILE A 268 24.67 8.96 13.27
CA ILE A 268 25.53 9.21 12.13
C ILE A 268 26.55 10.29 12.50
N PRO A 269 27.85 10.00 12.55
CA PRO A 269 28.91 10.91 13.00
C PRO A 269 29.07 12.17 12.14
#